data_80ebca4401bf70f479737840c01215b0
#
_entry.id   80ebca4401bf70f479737840c01215b0
#
_cell.length_a   1.000
_cell.length_b   1.000
_cell.length_c   1.000
_cell.angle_alpha   90.00
_cell.angle_beta   90.00
_cell.angle_gamma   90.00
#
_symmetry.space_group_name_H-M   'P 1'
#
loop_
_entity.id
_entity.type
_entity.pdbx_description
1 polymer ?
#
loop_
_entity_poly.entity_id
_entity_poly.type
_entity_poly.pdbx_seq_one_letter_code
_entity_poly.pdbx_strand_id
1 'polypeptide(L)'
;GYSANEDLRRMLRRRGIKNVDGTGGQIVGLDPADMLTVVGEPKMSIPGYKNSAGTGFEGHEMYEASSMRKIKGRYYFIYSSRLSHELAYAIGNRPDGPFKFGGAIISNGDIGYKGRTQADATYYWGNVHGSIEEINGKYYVFYHRQTNKNEQSRQTCAEEIRIADDGSIAQVEMTSCGLNGGALVGEGYYPAYIACELTSAEGAVKCAYGPFSRHKYRK
;
A
#
# COMPACT_ATOMS: atom_id res chain seq x y z
N GLY A 1 6.09 8.62 1.47
CA GLY A 1 5.67 9.78 2.15
C GLY A 1 6.59 10.93 1.92
N TYR A 2 6.03 12.01 1.56
CA TYR A 2 6.72 13.29 1.68
C TYR A 2 7.25 13.35 3.10
N SER A 3 8.53 13.15 3.28
CA SER A 3 9.04 13.37 4.60
C SER A 3 8.93 14.87 4.85
N ALA A 4 7.88 15.25 5.54
CA ALA A 4 7.83 16.51 6.26
C ALA A 4 8.96 16.61 7.29
N ASN A 5 9.79 15.56 7.38
CA ASN A 5 10.92 15.54 8.28
C ASN A 5 12.05 16.38 7.69
N GLU A 6 12.06 17.65 8.04
CA GLU A 6 13.08 18.62 7.67
C GLU A 6 14.48 18.14 8.13
N ASP A 7 14.54 17.37 9.21
CA ASP A 7 15.80 16.83 9.73
C ASP A 7 16.35 15.75 8.80
N LEU A 8 15.51 14.88 8.25
CA LEU A 8 15.92 13.90 7.25
C LEU A 8 16.39 14.61 5.97
N ARG A 9 15.65 15.62 5.50
CA ARG A 9 16.06 16.42 4.34
C ARG A 9 17.40 17.11 4.58
N ARG A 10 17.60 17.68 5.76
CA ARG A 10 18.85 18.33 6.16
C ARG A 10 20.01 17.35 6.22
N MET A 11 19.77 16.16 6.77
CA MET A 11 20.76 15.07 6.81
C MET A 11 21.15 14.61 5.40
N LEU A 12 20.19 14.37 4.52
CA LEU A 12 20.42 13.97 3.14
C LEU A 12 21.22 15.05 2.36
N ARG A 13 20.86 16.34 2.54
CA ARG A 13 21.61 17.45 1.93
C ARG A 13 23.05 17.55 2.43
N ARG A 14 23.29 17.36 3.74
CA ARG A 14 24.65 17.33 4.32
C ARG A 14 25.53 16.22 3.75
N ARG A 15 24.92 15.13 3.28
CA ARG A 15 25.61 14.01 2.61
C ARG A 15 25.67 14.15 1.09
N GLY A 16 25.41 15.35 0.55
CA GLY A 16 25.51 15.63 -0.89
C GLY A 16 24.32 15.18 -1.72
N ILE A 17 23.27 14.66 -1.11
CA ILE A 17 22.02 14.27 -1.81
C ILE A 17 21.20 15.54 -2.02
N LYS A 18 21.35 16.13 -3.19
CA LYS A 18 20.82 17.48 -3.49
C LYS A 18 19.35 17.53 -3.90
N ASN A 19 18.78 16.43 -4.35
CA ASN A 19 17.39 16.43 -4.81
C ASN A 19 16.82 15.01 -4.76
N VAL A 20 15.89 14.79 -3.85
CA VAL A 20 15.21 13.51 -3.67
C VAL A 20 13.87 13.45 -4.42
N ASP A 21 13.38 14.59 -4.95
CA ASP A 21 12.10 14.60 -5.65
C ASP A 21 12.20 13.90 -7.00
N GLY A 22 11.40 12.86 -7.19
CA GLY A 22 11.34 12.06 -8.40
C GLY A 22 12.53 11.13 -8.65
N THR A 23 13.44 10.99 -7.68
CA THR A 23 14.57 10.04 -7.75
C THR A 23 14.21 8.64 -7.25
N GLY A 24 13.13 8.51 -6.50
CA GLY A 24 12.64 7.25 -5.97
C GLY A 24 12.89 7.05 -4.48
N GLY A 25 12.73 5.81 -4.04
CA GLY A 25 12.94 5.39 -2.67
C GLY A 25 14.41 5.18 -2.33
N GLN A 26 14.79 5.57 -1.13
CA GLN A 26 16.10 5.28 -0.58
C GLN A 26 15.96 4.48 0.70
N ILE A 27 16.90 3.57 0.92
CA ILE A 27 17.02 2.79 2.14
C ILE A 27 18.26 3.23 2.88
N VAL A 28 18.12 3.43 4.17
CA VAL A 28 19.23 3.69 5.10
C VAL A 28 19.25 2.60 6.18
N GLY A 29 20.42 2.17 6.59
CA GLY A 29 20.59 1.37 7.79
C GLY A 29 20.49 2.25 9.04
N LEU A 30 19.91 1.72 10.11
CA LEU A 30 19.96 2.33 11.42
C LEU A 30 20.75 1.45 12.38
N ASP A 31 21.45 2.07 13.33
CA ASP A 31 22.09 1.34 14.42
C ASP A 31 21.00 0.65 15.26
N PRO A 32 21.06 -0.68 15.43
CA PRO A 32 20.07 -1.42 16.21
C PRO A 32 20.08 -1.06 17.71
N ALA A 33 21.15 -0.45 18.21
CA ALA A 33 21.22 -0.07 19.61
C ALA A 33 20.35 1.14 19.95
N ASP A 34 20.17 2.07 19.03
CA ASP A 34 19.39 3.29 19.27
C ASP A 34 18.26 3.51 18.25
N MET A 35 18.28 2.81 17.10
CA MET A 35 17.35 2.97 15.99
C MET A 35 17.24 4.41 15.45
N LEU A 36 18.24 5.22 15.69
CA LEU A 36 18.30 6.65 15.32
C LEU A 36 19.55 6.97 14.49
N THR A 37 20.67 6.37 14.83
CA THR A 37 21.95 6.62 14.15
C THR A 37 21.94 5.95 12.78
N VAL A 38 22.12 6.76 11.73
CA VAL A 38 22.23 6.24 10.36
C VAL A 38 23.58 5.58 10.15
N VAL A 39 23.58 4.32 9.75
CA VAL A 39 24.75 3.52 9.47
C VAL A 39 24.92 3.34 7.96
N GLY A 40 26.11 3.65 7.46
CA GLY A 40 26.43 3.56 6.03
C GLY A 40 25.79 4.65 5.18
N GLU A 41 25.88 4.47 3.86
CA GLU A 41 25.34 5.44 2.90
C GLU A 41 23.94 5.03 2.43
N PRO A 42 23.07 6.01 2.15
CA PRO A 42 21.76 5.73 1.56
C PRO A 42 21.88 5.01 0.22
N LYS A 43 21.11 3.95 0.04
CA LYS A 43 21.06 3.18 -1.20
C LYS A 43 19.73 3.41 -1.92
N MET A 44 19.77 3.55 -3.24
CA MET A 44 18.57 3.54 -4.06
C MET A 44 17.89 2.17 -3.95
N SER A 45 16.59 2.18 -3.63
CA SER A 45 15.78 0.96 -3.56
C SER A 45 14.91 0.78 -4.80
N ILE A 46 13.92 1.65 -4.97
CA ILE A 46 13.01 1.67 -6.11
C ILE A 46 13.19 3.01 -6.82
N PRO A 47 13.43 3.01 -8.14
CA PRO A 47 13.66 4.25 -8.87
C PRO A 47 12.39 5.08 -8.98
N GLY A 48 12.56 6.39 -8.93
CA GLY A 48 11.56 7.35 -9.32
C GLY A 48 11.64 7.66 -10.82
N TYR A 49 10.73 8.48 -11.30
CA TYR A 49 10.61 8.77 -12.75
C TYR A 49 11.87 9.38 -13.40
N LYS A 50 12.75 9.97 -12.61
CA LYS A 50 14.02 10.53 -13.10
C LYS A 50 15.11 9.48 -13.33
N ASN A 51 14.96 8.30 -12.72
CA ASN A 51 15.99 7.27 -12.66
C ASN A 51 15.48 5.89 -13.11
N SER A 52 14.28 5.81 -13.69
CA SER A 52 13.64 4.52 -14.02
C SER A 52 14.12 3.93 -15.34
N ALA A 53 14.67 4.73 -16.25
CA ALA A 53 15.05 4.27 -17.57
C ALA A 53 16.02 3.07 -17.52
N GLY A 54 15.64 1.97 -18.15
CA GLY A 54 16.42 0.73 -18.22
C GLY A 54 16.39 -0.12 -16.94
N THR A 55 15.54 0.20 -15.97
CA THR A 55 15.47 -0.50 -14.67
C THR A 55 14.37 -1.55 -14.59
N GLY A 56 13.39 -1.54 -15.50
CA GLY A 56 12.20 -2.38 -15.47
C GLY A 56 11.07 -1.83 -14.58
N PHE A 57 11.23 -0.60 -14.07
CA PHE A 57 10.20 0.09 -13.27
C PHE A 57 9.48 1.18 -14.06
N GLU A 58 9.74 1.29 -15.34
CA GLU A 58 9.15 2.32 -16.20
C GLU A 58 7.62 2.21 -16.21
N GLY A 59 6.97 3.33 -15.93
CA GLY A 59 5.51 3.40 -15.77
C GLY A 59 5.00 3.00 -14.38
N HIS A 60 5.85 2.39 -13.55
CA HIS A 60 5.53 1.92 -12.20
C HIS A 60 6.51 2.47 -11.15
N GLU A 61 7.08 3.61 -11.43
CA GLU A 61 8.09 4.24 -10.58
C GLU A 61 7.52 4.55 -9.20
N MET A 62 8.40 4.54 -8.22
CA MET A 62 8.01 4.86 -6.85
C MET A 62 7.55 6.31 -6.73
N TYR A 63 6.41 6.49 -6.09
CA TYR A 63 5.92 7.79 -5.67
C TYR A 63 6.03 7.95 -4.15
N GLU A 64 5.35 7.09 -3.37
CA GLU A 64 5.32 7.20 -1.90
C GLU A 64 4.91 5.89 -1.19
N ALA A 65 4.68 5.98 0.12
CA ALA A 65 4.04 4.97 0.96
C ALA A 65 4.73 3.61 0.97
N SER A 66 6.05 3.62 1.15
CA SER A 66 6.84 2.39 1.20
C SER A 66 6.55 1.55 2.44
N SER A 67 6.48 0.25 2.24
CA SER A 67 6.42 -0.76 3.30
C SER A 67 7.28 -1.95 2.92
N MET A 68 8.01 -2.50 3.86
CA MET A 68 8.88 -3.65 3.64
C MET A 68 8.37 -4.86 4.41
N ARG A 69 8.31 -6.02 3.74
CA ARG A 69 8.00 -7.31 4.37
C ARG A 69 9.02 -8.36 3.96
N LYS A 70 9.39 -9.22 4.92
CA LYS A 70 10.16 -10.43 4.63
C LYS A 70 9.21 -11.63 4.69
N ILE A 71 9.01 -12.27 3.55
CA ILE A 71 8.08 -13.40 3.41
C ILE A 71 8.82 -14.55 2.72
N LYS A 72 8.83 -15.72 3.31
CA LYS A 72 9.48 -16.93 2.77
C LYS A 72 10.92 -16.67 2.28
N GLY A 73 11.67 -15.88 3.05
CA GLY A 73 13.08 -15.57 2.75
C GLY A 73 13.31 -14.45 1.74
N ARG A 74 12.29 -13.95 1.08
CA ARG A 74 12.35 -12.84 0.12
C ARG A 74 11.89 -11.54 0.76
N TYR A 75 12.36 -10.41 0.26
CA TYR A 75 11.95 -9.07 0.68
C TYR A 75 11.00 -8.48 -0.36
N TYR A 76 9.84 -8.07 0.10
CA TYR A 76 8.81 -7.40 -0.68
C TYR A 76 8.80 -5.93 -0.29
N PHE A 77 9.14 -5.08 -1.24
CA PHE A 77 9.02 -3.65 -1.10
C PHE A 77 7.71 -3.21 -1.74
N ILE A 78 6.73 -2.84 -0.91
CA ILE A 78 5.40 -2.45 -1.33
C ILE A 78 5.36 -0.93 -1.36
N TYR A 79 4.78 -0.33 -2.38
CA TYR A 79 4.79 1.11 -2.56
C TYR A 79 3.63 1.59 -3.44
N SER A 80 3.24 2.87 -3.29
CA SER A 80 2.39 3.56 -4.26
C SER A 80 3.21 3.95 -5.47
N SER A 81 2.79 3.51 -6.65
CA SER A 81 3.43 3.92 -7.88
C SER A 81 2.99 5.32 -8.32
N ARG A 82 3.71 5.89 -9.27
CA ARG A 82 3.38 7.17 -9.90
C ARG A 82 2.02 7.18 -10.58
N LEU A 83 1.46 6.02 -10.91
CA LEU A 83 0.11 5.89 -11.44
C LEU A 83 -0.99 6.30 -10.43
N SER A 84 -0.62 6.55 -9.18
CA SER A 84 -1.50 6.95 -8.09
C SER A 84 -2.42 5.84 -7.58
N HIS A 85 -3.18 5.22 -8.47
CA HIS A 85 -4.17 4.18 -8.14
C HIS A 85 -3.57 2.82 -7.80
N GLU A 86 -2.28 2.61 -8.08
CA GLU A 86 -1.62 1.31 -8.03
C GLU A 86 -0.79 1.15 -6.75
N LEU A 87 -1.08 0.10 -5.99
CA LEU A 87 -0.20 -0.43 -4.96
C LEU A 87 0.65 -1.52 -5.58
N ALA A 88 1.88 -1.17 -5.89
CA ALA A 88 2.86 -2.01 -6.54
C ALA A 88 3.77 -2.71 -5.52
N TYR A 89 4.49 -3.73 -5.99
CA TYR A 89 5.55 -4.37 -5.22
C TYR A 89 6.77 -4.65 -6.06
N ALA A 90 7.89 -4.74 -5.37
CA ALA A 90 9.14 -5.21 -5.93
C ALA A 90 9.73 -6.29 -5.02
N ILE A 91 10.49 -7.24 -5.59
CA ILE A 91 11.07 -8.38 -4.88
C ILE A 91 12.58 -8.26 -4.89
N GLY A 92 13.18 -8.53 -3.73
CA GLY A 92 14.62 -8.63 -3.56
C GLY A 92 15.01 -9.75 -2.61
N ASN A 93 16.28 -10.15 -2.66
CA ASN A 93 16.82 -11.17 -1.75
C ASN A 93 17.47 -10.55 -0.49
N ARG A 94 17.55 -9.22 -0.45
CA ARG A 94 18.13 -8.45 0.65
C ARG A 94 17.23 -7.26 0.98
N PRO A 95 17.22 -6.76 2.23
CA PRO A 95 16.42 -5.62 2.60
C PRO A 95 16.85 -4.31 1.90
N ASP A 96 18.10 -4.24 1.47
CA ASP A 96 18.69 -3.10 0.76
C ASP A 96 18.76 -3.31 -0.76
N GLY A 97 18.04 -4.30 -1.30
CA GLY A 97 18.02 -4.64 -2.72
C GLY A 97 19.23 -5.42 -3.23
N PRO A 98 19.45 -5.49 -4.55
CA PRO A 98 18.58 -4.89 -5.56
C PRO A 98 17.18 -5.48 -5.60
N PHE A 99 16.21 -4.65 -6.03
CA PHE A 99 14.83 -5.07 -6.22
C PHE A 99 14.49 -5.17 -7.70
N LYS A 100 13.57 -6.09 -8.03
CA LYS A 100 12.95 -6.20 -9.35
C LYS A 100 11.47 -5.90 -9.21
N PHE A 101 10.92 -5.17 -10.17
CA PHE A 101 9.47 -4.93 -10.24
C PHE A 101 8.72 -6.26 -10.31
N GLY A 102 7.73 -6.44 -9.46
CA GLY A 102 6.94 -7.66 -9.35
C GLY A 102 5.53 -7.54 -9.95
N GLY A 103 4.99 -6.33 -9.97
CA GLY A 103 3.64 -6.07 -10.45
C GLY A 103 2.81 -5.21 -9.51
N ALA A 104 1.53 -5.07 -9.81
CA ALA A 104 0.53 -4.49 -8.93
C ALA A 104 -0.09 -5.57 -8.05
N ILE A 105 -0.31 -5.28 -6.77
CA ILE A 105 -1.04 -6.16 -5.85
C ILE A 105 -2.53 -5.83 -5.92
N ILE A 106 -2.85 -4.55 -5.85
CA ILE A 106 -4.20 -4.01 -5.91
C ILE A 106 -4.17 -2.66 -6.61
N SER A 107 -5.28 -2.28 -7.22
CA SER A 107 -5.43 -0.98 -7.83
C SER A 107 -6.81 -0.41 -7.52
N ASN A 108 -6.86 0.85 -7.06
CA ASN A 108 -8.13 1.53 -6.88
C ASN A 108 -8.88 1.60 -8.23
N GLY A 109 -10.17 1.23 -8.19
CA GLY A 109 -11.01 1.10 -9.38
C GLY A 109 -10.74 -0.16 -10.22
N ASP A 110 -9.95 -1.11 -9.70
CA ASP A 110 -9.55 -2.35 -10.39
C ASP A 110 -8.85 -2.13 -11.73
N ILE A 111 -8.18 -1.00 -11.88
CA ILE A 111 -7.43 -0.68 -13.10
C ILE A 111 -6.29 -1.69 -13.25
N GLY A 112 -6.15 -2.27 -14.43
CA GLY A 112 -5.21 -3.37 -14.72
C GLY A 112 -5.78 -4.76 -14.45
N TYR A 113 -6.67 -4.92 -13.48
CA TYR A 113 -7.27 -6.22 -13.18
C TYR A 113 -8.12 -6.74 -14.35
N LYS A 114 -7.77 -7.93 -14.85
CA LYS A 114 -8.40 -8.53 -16.04
C LYS A 114 -8.43 -7.62 -17.28
N GLY A 115 -7.40 -6.76 -17.42
CA GLY A 115 -7.27 -5.85 -18.55
C GLY A 115 -8.11 -4.58 -18.51
N ARG A 116 -8.71 -4.29 -17.35
CA ARG A 116 -9.50 -3.07 -17.13
C ARG A 116 -8.65 -1.81 -17.28
N THR A 117 -9.19 -0.83 -17.98
CA THR A 117 -8.56 0.48 -18.18
C THR A 117 -9.08 1.51 -17.16
N GLN A 118 -8.54 2.70 -17.17
CA GLN A 118 -9.06 3.81 -16.36
C GLN A 118 -10.50 4.20 -16.75
N ALA A 119 -10.85 4.04 -18.04
CA ALA A 119 -12.21 4.32 -18.52
C ALA A 119 -13.23 3.33 -17.96
N ASP A 120 -12.80 2.11 -17.64
CA ASP A 120 -13.63 1.03 -17.11
C ASP A 120 -13.51 0.90 -15.58
N ALA A 121 -12.92 1.88 -14.90
CA ALA A 121 -12.70 1.81 -13.45
C ALA A 121 -14.01 1.56 -12.70
N THR A 122 -14.00 0.57 -11.81
CA THR A 122 -15.21 0.14 -11.07
C THR A 122 -15.58 1.12 -9.97
N TYR A 123 -14.64 1.95 -9.58
CA TYR A 123 -14.79 2.88 -8.47
C TYR A 123 -13.94 4.14 -8.69
N TYR A 124 -14.15 5.15 -7.85
CA TYR A 124 -13.27 6.31 -7.83
C TYR A 124 -11.84 5.89 -7.50
N TRP A 125 -10.89 6.35 -8.27
CA TRP A 125 -9.49 6.03 -8.12
C TRP A 125 -8.63 7.27 -7.83
N GLY A 126 -7.61 7.08 -7.06
CA GLY A 126 -6.66 8.09 -6.62
C GLY A 126 -5.54 7.37 -5.90
N ASN A 127 -4.84 8.04 -4.99
CA ASN A 127 -3.74 7.41 -4.28
C ASN A 127 -4.20 6.17 -3.49
N VAL A 128 -3.28 5.23 -3.33
CA VAL A 128 -3.47 4.02 -2.55
C VAL A 128 -2.21 3.75 -1.72
N HIS A 129 -2.40 3.52 -0.43
CA HIS A 129 -1.33 3.09 0.47
C HIS A 129 -1.70 1.74 1.07
N GLY A 130 -0.71 0.94 1.37
CA GLY A 130 -0.99 -0.36 1.94
C GLY A 130 0.25 -1.17 2.28
N SER A 131 0.02 -2.40 2.69
CA SER A 131 1.04 -3.37 3.02
C SER A 131 0.47 -4.77 2.99
N ILE A 132 1.35 -5.77 3.15
CA ILE A 132 0.99 -7.18 3.26
C ILE A 132 1.16 -7.62 4.71
N GLU A 133 0.24 -8.47 5.19
CA GLU A 133 0.36 -9.12 6.50
C GLU A 133 -0.12 -10.57 6.41
N GLU A 134 0.44 -11.42 7.24
CA GLU A 134 0.02 -12.82 7.40
C GLU A 134 -0.92 -12.95 8.59
N ILE A 135 -2.09 -13.52 8.36
CA ILE A 135 -3.09 -13.78 9.40
C ILE A 135 -3.56 -15.22 9.28
N ASN A 136 -3.33 -16.02 10.31
CA ASN A 136 -3.74 -17.42 10.38
C ASN A 136 -3.28 -18.25 9.15
N GLY A 137 -2.05 -18.04 8.70
CA GLY A 137 -1.45 -18.78 7.58
C GLY A 137 -1.90 -18.30 6.19
N LYS A 138 -2.64 -17.23 6.11
CA LYS A 138 -3.06 -16.58 4.87
C LYS A 138 -2.44 -15.20 4.76
N TYR A 139 -2.10 -14.79 3.55
CA TYR A 139 -1.59 -13.44 3.28
C TYR A 139 -2.72 -12.54 2.83
N TYR A 140 -2.70 -11.31 3.33
CA TYR A 140 -3.65 -10.27 2.97
C TYR A 140 -2.91 -9.00 2.58
N VAL A 141 -3.38 -8.33 1.53
CA VAL A 141 -3.03 -6.95 1.28
C VAL A 141 -4.02 -6.07 2.03
N PHE A 142 -3.51 -5.21 2.91
CA PHE A 142 -4.28 -4.13 3.53
C PHE A 142 -4.02 -2.86 2.73
N TYR A 143 -5.08 -2.18 2.35
CA TYR A 143 -4.99 -0.96 1.56
C TYR A 143 -6.13 -0.01 1.92
N HIS A 144 -6.13 1.19 1.39
CA HIS A 144 -7.27 2.07 1.54
C HIS A 144 -7.95 2.33 0.20
N ARG A 145 -9.26 2.44 0.25
CA ARG A 145 -10.12 2.88 -0.82
C ARG A 145 -10.60 4.30 -0.55
N GLN A 146 -10.73 5.11 -1.59
CA GLN A 146 -11.26 6.47 -1.46
C GLN A 146 -12.78 6.45 -1.55
N THR A 147 -13.44 6.78 -0.45
CA THR A 147 -14.89 6.83 -0.37
C THR A 147 -15.42 8.22 -0.74
N ASN A 148 -16.71 8.30 -1.10
CA ASN A 148 -17.36 9.56 -1.47
C ASN A 148 -16.66 10.33 -2.61
N LYS A 149 -15.91 9.64 -3.47
CA LYS A 149 -15.12 10.25 -4.55
C LYS A 149 -14.21 11.39 -4.06
N ASN A 150 -13.55 11.15 -2.92
CA ASN A 150 -12.75 12.14 -2.22
C ASN A 150 -11.43 11.53 -1.72
N GLU A 151 -10.31 12.15 -2.05
CA GLU A 151 -8.98 11.67 -1.67
C GLU A 151 -8.70 11.69 -0.17
N GLN A 152 -9.42 12.48 0.60
CA GLN A 152 -9.31 12.57 2.05
C GLN A 152 -10.18 11.53 2.78
N SER A 153 -11.20 11.00 2.11
CA SER A 153 -12.06 9.95 2.67
C SER A 153 -11.46 8.59 2.36
N ARG A 154 -10.70 8.05 3.31
CA ARG A 154 -9.95 6.80 3.14
C ARG A 154 -10.47 5.75 4.09
N GLN A 155 -10.92 4.62 3.56
CA GLN A 155 -11.35 3.47 4.35
C GLN A 155 -10.43 2.28 4.12
N THR A 156 -10.06 1.63 5.20
CA THR A 156 -9.24 0.42 5.15
C THR A 156 -10.03 -0.74 4.56
N CYS A 157 -9.42 -1.39 3.59
CA CYS A 157 -9.88 -2.63 2.97
C CYS A 157 -8.81 -3.70 3.10
N ALA A 158 -9.19 -4.94 2.91
CA ALA A 158 -8.26 -6.07 2.89
C ALA A 158 -8.73 -7.12 1.89
N GLU A 159 -7.78 -7.68 1.14
CA GLU A 159 -8.03 -8.78 0.22
C GLU A 159 -7.04 -9.91 0.48
N GLU A 160 -7.52 -11.15 0.42
CA GLU A 160 -6.64 -12.31 0.47
C GLU A 160 -5.79 -12.35 -0.80
N ILE A 161 -4.48 -12.52 -0.66
CA ILE A 161 -3.53 -12.65 -1.76
C ILE A 161 -2.84 -14.01 -1.70
N ARG A 162 -2.44 -14.50 -2.86
CA ARG A 162 -1.61 -15.71 -2.96
C ARG A 162 -0.21 -15.33 -3.42
N ILE A 163 0.79 -15.80 -2.69
CA ILE A 163 2.18 -15.68 -3.06
C ILE A 163 2.59 -17.00 -3.70
N ALA A 164 2.88 -16.99 -4.99
CA ALA A 164 3.31 -18.15 -5.75
C ALA A 164 4.71 -18.61 -5.32
N ASP A 165 5.12 -19.82 -5.76
CA ASP A 165 6.41 -20.40 -5.38
C ASP A 165 7.61 -19.58 -5.91
N ASP A 166 7.44 -18.94 -7.06
CA ASP A 166 8.42 -18.01 -7.61
C ASP A 166 8.45 -16.66 -6.86
N GLY A 167 7.51 -16.44 -5.96
CA GLY A 167 7.34 -15.22 -5.16
C GLY A 167 6.43 -14.18 -5.81
N SER A 168 5.89 -14.43 -6.99
CA SER A 168 4.98 -13.49 -7.63
C SER A 168 3.64 -13.40 -6.90
N ILE A 169 3.01 -12.23 -7.00
CA ILE A 169 1.68 -11.94 -6.47
C ILE A 169 0.85 -11.42 -7.64
N ALA A 170 -0.22 -12.16 -7.98
CA ALA A 170 -1.17 -11.68 -8.97
C ALA A 170 -2.02 -10.55 -8.40
N GLN A 171 -2.36 -9.58 -9.24
CA GLN A 171 -3.29 -8.52 -8.85
C GLN A 171 -4.63 -9.12 -8.45
N VAL A 172 -5.18 -8.65 -7.32
CA VAL A 172 -6.48 -9.06 -6.81
C VAL A 172 -7.54 -7.98 -7.04
N GLU A 173 -8.79 -8.41 -7.08
CA GLU A 173 -9.94 -7.51 -7.21
C GLU A 173 -10.19 -6.74 -5.91
N MET A 174 -10.54 -5.47 -6.03
CA MET A 174 -10.95 -4.64 -4.91
C MET A 174 -12.37 -4.98 -4.50
N THR A 175 -12.52 -5.48 -3.27
CA THR A 175 -13.84 -5.87 -2.73
C THR A 175 -14.11 -5.19 -1.38
N SER A 176 -15.26 -5.48 -0.81
CA SER A 176 -15.59 -5.14 0.58
C SER A 176 -15.64 -6.38 1.49
N CYS A 177 -15.08 -7.50 1.05
CA CYS A 177 -15.11 -8.75 1.80
C CYS A 177 -14.21 -8.73 3.05
N GLY A 178 -13.12 -7.98 2.99
CA GLY A 178 -12.17 -7.88 4.11
C GLY A 178 -11.60 -9.26 4.47
N LEU A 179 -11.57 -9.57 5.76
CA LEU A 179 -11.05 -10.83 6.28
C LEU A 179 -12.12 -11.95 6.34
N ASN A 180 -13.30 -11.73 5.79
CA ASN A 180 -14.43 -12.65 5.94
C ASN A 180 -14.39 -13.84 4.96
N GLY A 181 -13.42 -13.86 4.04
CA GLY A 181 -13.28 -14.92 3.04
C GLY A 181 -14.34 -14.91 1.92
N GLY A 182 -15.16 -13.89 1.85
CA GLY A 182 -16.22 -13.70 0.86
C GLY A 182 -17.22 -12.63 1.28
N ALA A 183 -18.20 -12.40 0.42
CA ALA A 183 -19.30 -11.48 0.73
C ALA A 183 -20.09 -11.95 1.96
N LEU A 184 -20.47 -11.00 2.80
CA LEU A 184 -21.33 -11.27 3.95
C LEU A 184 -22.71 -11.66 3.45
N VAL A 185 -23.36 -12.63 4.11
CA VAL A 185 -24.77 -12.96 3.84
C VAL A 185 -25.65 -11.75 4.16
N GLY A 186 -26.74 -11.56 3.41
CA GLY A 186 -27.59 -10.38 3.51
C GLY A 186 -28.30 -10.20 4.84
N GLU A 187 -28.36 -11.24 5.67
CA GLU A 187 -29.00 -11.23 6.98
C GLU A 187 -28.08 -11.81 8.03
N GLY A 188 -28.00 -11.17 9.20
CA GLY A 188 -27.16 -11.63 10.29
C GLY A 188 -26.74 -10.52 11.24
N TYR A 189 -26.02 -10.92 12.29
CA TYR A 189 -25.39 -10.01 13.23
C TYR A 189 -23.94 -9.76 12.78
N TYR A 190 -23.61 -8.51 12.47
CA TYR A 190 -22.28 -8.11 12.09
C TYR A 190 -21.74 -7.04 13.02
N PRO A 191 -20.54 -7.22 13.59
CA PRO A 191 -19.91 -6.15 14.36
C PRO A 191 -19.65 -4.92 13.49
N ALA A 192 -19.95 -3.73 13.99
CA ALA A 192 -19.81 -2.50 13.20
C ALA A 192 -18.37 -2.25 12.70
N TYR A 193 -17.37 -2.76 13.41
CA TYR A 193 -15.96 -2.59 13.04
C TYR A 193 -15.54 -3.35 11.77
N ILE A 194 -16.36 -4.29 11.27
CA ILE A 194 -16.05 -4.99 10.02
C ILE A 194 -16.47 -4.21 8.77
N ALA A 195 -17.21 -3.12 8.93
CA ALA A 195 -17.67 -2.32 7.81
C ALA A 195 -16.49 -1.57 7.18
N CYS A 196 -16.23 -1.83 5.90
CA CYS A 196 -15.24 -1.12 5.10
C CYS A 196 -15.70 0.28 4.71
N GLU A 197 -17.03 0.47 4.60
CA GLU A 197 -17.65 1.75 4.27
C GLU A 197 -18.88 1.98 5.16
N LEU A 198 -18.83 3.04 5.95
CA LEU A 198 -19.96 3.53 6.71
C LEU A 198 -20.29 4.92 6.21
N THR A 199 -21.39 5.02 5.48
CA THR A 199 -21.95 6.29 5.01
C THR A 199 -23.39 6.46 5.49
N SER A 200 -23.80 7.70 5.71
CA SER A 200 -25.18 8.07 5.97
C SER A 200 -25.58 9.22 5.05
N ALA A 201 -26.86 9.51 4.96
CA ALA A 201 -27.36 10.68 4.24
C ALA A 201 -26.79 11.99 4.77
N GLU A 202 -26.34 12.01 6.02
CA GLU A 202 -25.76 13.18 6.71
C GLU A 202 -24.22 13.23 6.61
N GLY A 203 -23.61 12.33 5.86
CA GLY A 203 -22.16 12.24 5.69
C GLY A 203 -21.51 11.10 6.45
N ALA A 204 -20.20 11.21 6.74
CA ALA A 204 -19.44 10.14 7.38
C ALA A 204 -19.92 9.89 8.82
N VAL A 205 -20.19 8.64 9.13
CA VAL A 205 -20.54 8.23 10.50
C VAL A 205 -19.30 8.35 11.38
N LYS A 206 -19.35 9.19 12.40
CA LYS A 206 -18.33 9.21 13.45
C LYS A 206 -18.58 8.03 14.37
N CYS A 207 -17.80 6.97 14.25
CA CYS A 207 -17.78 5.91 15.25
C CYS A 207 -17.13 6.45 16.51
N ALA A 208 -17.89 6.65 17.57
CA ALA A 208 -17.32 6.83 18.90
C ALA A 208 -16.76 5.47 19.35
N TYR A 209 -15.47 5.39 19.55
CA TYR A 209 -14.81 4.20 20.11
C TYR A 209 -15.22 4.05 21.58
N GLY A 210 -16.25 3.25 21.82
CA GLY A 210 -16.55 2.71 23.13
C GLY A 210 -16.39 1.20 23.07
N PRO A 211 -15.90 0.54 24.13
CA PRO A 211 -15.54 -0.87 24.09
C PRO A 211 -16.69 -1.83 23.77
N PHE A 212 -17.93 -1.37 23.68
CA PHE A 212 -19.11 -2.24 23.48
C PHE A 212 -20.30 -1.58 22.77
N SER A 213 -20.12 -0.71 21.78
CA SER A 213 -21.29 -0.21 21.03
C SER A 213 -21.79 -1.28 20.04
N ARG A 214 -22.85 -1.98 20.40
CA ARG A 214 -23.63 -2.81 19.48
C ARG A 214 -24.57 -1.89 18.69
N HIS A 215 -24.22 -1.57 17.47
CA HIS A 215 -25.15 -0.87 16.58
C HIS A 215 -25.95 -1.87 15.76
N LYS A 216 -27.27 -1.77 15.83
CA LYS A 216 -28.18 -2.46 14.91
C LYS A 216 -28.18 -1.70 13.59
N TYR A 217 -27.76 -2.33 12.51
CA TYR A 217 -28.02 -1.83 11.18
C TYR A 217 -29.50 -2.01 10.87
N ARG A 218 -30.20 -0.93 10.59
CA ARG A 218 -31.48 -0.99 9.88
C ARG A 218 -31.19 -0.84 8.39
N LYS A 219 -31.94 -1.63 7.58
CA LYS A 219 -31.93 -1.58 6.11
C LYS A 219 -32.20 -0.19 5.58
#